data_023fd4c6b87b84424bbc75f2550eadcd
#
_entry.id   023fd4c6b87b84424bbc75f2550eadcd
#
_cell.length_a   1.000
_cell.length_b   1.000
_cell.length_c   1.000
_cell.angle_alpha   90.00
_cell.angle_beta   90.00
_cell.angle_gamma   90.00
#
_symmetry.space_group_name_H-M   'P 1'
#
loop_
_entity.id
_entity.type
_entity.pdbx_description
1 polymer ?
#
loop_
_entity_poly.entity_id
_entity_poly.type
_entity_poly.pdbx_seq_one_letter_code
_entity_poly.pdbx_strand_id
1 'polypeptide(L)'
;MLLLAAPGMPPGTQAATAAETNRAELLAAYRLLEPRLRLGTGDAPLAVETSTHDGQLLGNAYAILHHPYGKVTEALRDARNWCDILPLHMNMKACTTRPRQTGTHLTLYAGRKSYQAPGQARAFNYTYSVQTLDSTYFSASLTAAKGDADSPPVALEAMPLGGKQTLIHVRYSWRTPLWLRVATDSYFATLGARKVGFDELLATADIV
;
A
#
# COMPACT_ATOMS: atom_id res chain seq x y z
N MET A 1 -21.16 45.05 -11.93
CA MET A 1 -21.21 43.59 -11.79
C MET A 1 -20.25 43.21 -10.66
N LEU A 2 -20.76 43.03 -9.46
CA LEU A 2 -19.96 42.76 -8.24
C LEU A 2 -19.76 41.26 -8.15
N LEU A 3 -18.51 40.79 -8.33
CA LEU A 3 -18.12 39.41 -8.06
C LEU A 3 -17.98 39.25 -6.52
N LEU A 4 -18.94 38.57 -5.91
CA LEU A 4 -18.84 38.10 -4.54
C LEU A 4 -17.85 36.94 -4.51
N ALA A 5 -16.64 37.16 -3.99
CA ALA A 5 -15.70 36.10 -3.67
C ALA A 5 -16.26 35.28 -2.50
N ALA A 6 -16.44 33.99 -2.69
CA ALA A 6 -16.81 33.07 -1.63
C ALA A 6 -15.64 32.98 -0.60
N PRO A 7 -15.95 33.02 0.73
CA PRO A 7 -14.89 32.88 1.74
C PRO A 7 -14.25 31.51 1.64
N GLY A 8 -12.94 31.49 1.41
CA GLY A 8 -12.15 30.27 1.40
C GLY A 8 -12.19 29.58 2.78
N MET A 9 -12.46 28.30 2.81
CA MET A 9 -12.45 27.48 4.01
C MET A 9 -11.02 27.44 4.61
N PRO A 10 -10.85 27.56 5.93
CA PRO A 10 -9.52 27.47 6.53
C PRO A 10 -8.87 26.10 6.29
N PRO A 11 -7.55 26.01 6.13
CA PRO A 11 -6.85 24.77 5.73
C PRO A 11 -7.08 23.58 6.67
N GLY A 12 -7.33 23.80 7.96
CA GLY A 12 -7.67 22.74 8.92
C GLY A 12 -9.01 22.08 8.66
N THR A 13 -10.01 22.83 8.16
CA THR A 13 -11.33 22.28 7.82
C THR A 13 -11.27 21.44 6.53
N GLN A 14 -10.45 21.82 5.57
CA GLN A 14 -10.26 21.05 4.34
C GLN A 14 -9.55 19.70 4.58
N ALA A 15 -8.58 19.66 5.46
CA ALA A 15 -7.90 18.43 5.84
C ALA A 15 -8.81 17.45 6.59
N ALA A 16 -9.65 17.94 7.50
CA ALA A 16 -10.63 17.14 8.23
C ALA A 16 -11.68 16.53 7.29
N THR A 17 -12.22 17.30 6.34
CA THR A 17 -13.19 16.80 5.37
C THR A 17 -12.59 15.77 4.41
N ALA A 18 -11.33 15.94 4.00
CA ALA A 18 -10.62 14.94 3.17
C ALA A 18 -10.42 13.62 3.93
N ALA A 19 -10.03 13.67 5.20
CA ALA A 19 -9.87 12.49 6.04
C ALA A 19 -11.20 11.74 6.25
N GLU A 20 -12.30 12.45 6.46
CA GLU A 20 -13.64 11.87 6.57
C GLU A 20 -14.08 11.20 5.27
N THR A 21 -13.81 11.81 4.11
CA THR A 21 -14.11 11.24 2.80
C THR A 21 -13.32 9.97 2.57
N ASN A 22 -12.00 9.99 2.78
CA ASN A 22 -11.15 8.82 2.60
C ASN A 22 -11.55 7.68 3.54
N ARG A 23 -11.88 7.99 4.80
CA ARG A 23 -12.39 7.01 5.75
C ARG A 23 -13.71 6.39 5.29
N ALA A 24 -14.63 7.18 4.74
CA ALA A 24 -15.92 6.69 4.22
C ALA A 24 -15.70 5.76 2.99
N GLU A 25 -14.77 6.10 2.11
CA GLU A 25 -14.38 5.27 0.97
C GLU A 25 -13.77 3.94 1.43
N LEU A 26 -12.84 3.98 2.40
CA LEU A 26 -12.23 2.78 2.97
C LEU A 26 -13.28 1.87 3.64
N LEU A 27 -14.25 2.45 4.35
CA LEU A 27 -15.35 1.71 4.95
C LEU A 27 -16.26 1.07 3.88
N ALA A 28 -16.54 1.79 2.79
CA ALA A 28 -17.33 1.26 1.69
C ALA A 28 -16.61 0.07 1.00
N ALA A 29 -15.31 0.21 0.75
CA ALA A 29 -14.49 -0.88 0.21
C ALA A 29 -14.48 -2.10 1.15
N TYR A 30 -14.32 -1.88 2.46
CA TYR A 30 -14.38 -2.96 3.44
C TYR A 30 -15.70 -3.73 3.39
N ARG A 31 -16.84 -3.03 3.32
CA ARG A 31 -18.16 -3.69 3.26
C ARG A 31 -18.33 -4.58 2.04
N LEU A 32 -17.77 -4.19 0.89
CA LEU A 32 -17.77 -5.00 -0.32
C LEU A 32 -16.85 -6.22 -0.21
N LEU A 33 -15.71 -6.06 0.46
CA LEU A 33 -14.68 -7.09 0.59
C LEU A 33 -14.85 -7.98 1.83
N GLU A 34 -15.73 -7.60 2.76
CA GLU A 34 -15.91 -8.32 4.04
C GLU A 34 -16.12 -9.83 3.87
N PRO A 35 -16.93 -10.33 2.93
CA PRO A 35 -17.06 -11.77 2.72
C PRO A 35 -15.74 -12.44 2.35
N ARG A 36 -14.94 -11.82 1.45
CA ARG A 36 -13.62 -12.34 1.06
C ARG A 36 -12.62 -12.29 2.20
N LEU A 37 -12.62 -11.20 2.97
CA LEU A 37 -11.75 -11.00 4.13
C LEU A 37 -12.06 -11.95 5.29
N ARG A 38 -13.30 -12.41 5.42
CA ARG A 38 -13.71 -13.38 6.45
C ARG A 38 -13.54 -14.84 6.03
N LEU A 39 -13.63 -15.11 4.72
CA LEU A 39 -13.49 -16.46 4.15
C LEU A 39 -12.02 -16.78 3.81
N GLY A 40 -11.10 -15.83 3.99
CA GLY A 40 -9.69 -16.01 3.67
C GLY A 40 -9.14 -17.30 4.26
N THR A 41 -8.55 -18.13 3.40
CA THR A 41 -7.94 -19.40 3.79
C THR A 41 -6.65 -19.12 4.54
N GLY A 42 -6.60 -19.45 5.81
CA GLY A 42 -5.45 -19.28 6.69
C GLY A 42 -5.64 -18.20 7.77
N ASP A 43 -4.61 -18.00 8.59
CA ASP A 43 -4.65 -17.14 9.77
C ASP A 43 -4.65 -15.61 9.45
N ALA A 44 -4.58 -15.22 8.18
CA ALA A 44 -4.55 -13.81 7.76
C ALA A 44 -5.65 -13.51 6.73
N PRO A 45 -6.75 -12.84 7.14
CA PRO A 45 -7.77 -12.35 6.23
C PRO A 45 -7.19 -11.25 5.33
N LEU A 46 -6.94 -11.59 4.07
CA LEU A 46 -6.31 -10.74 3.06
C LEU A 46 -7.14 -10.75 1.77
N ALA A 47 -7.39 -9.57 1.20
CA ALA A 47 -7.93 -9.40 -0.14
C ALA A 47 -6.97 -8.54 -0.97
N VAL A 48 -6.63 -9.01 -2.17
CA VAL A 48 -5.76 -8.28 -3.11
C VAL A 48 -6.54 -8.02 -4.39
N GLU A 49 -6.45 -6.80 -4.90
CA GLU A 49 -7.06 -6.37 -6.16
C GLU A 49 -6.01 -5.67 -7.01
N THR A 50 -5.97 -6.01 -8.28
CA THR A 50 -5.07 -5.37 -9.23
C THR A 50 -5.83 -4.95 -10.47
N SER A 51 -5.48 -3.79 -11.02
CA SER A 51 -6.01 -3.30 -12.28
C SER A 51 -4.91 -2.65 -13.09
N THR A 52 -5.06 -2.68 -14.41
CA THR A 52 -4.14 -1.97 -15.32
C THR A 52 -4.95 -1.07 -16.22
N HIS A 53 -4.65 0.22 -16.22
CA HIS A 53 -5.26 1.21 -17.09
C HIS A 53 -4.18 2.13 -17.65
N ASP A 54 -4.16 2.33 -18.99
CA ASP A 54 -3.21 3.18 -19.70
C ASP A 54 -1.73 2.97 -19.30
N GLY A 55 -1.36 1.71 -19.05
CA GLY A 55 0.00 1.34 -18.64
C GLY A 55 0.34 1.65 -17.19
N GLN A 56 -0.62 2.08 -16.41
CA GLN A 56 -0.49 2.22 -14.98
C GLN A 56 -1.08 0.97 -14.30
N LEU A 57 -0.24 0.25 -13.57
CA LEU A 57 -0.66 -0.83 -12.68
C LEU A 57 -1.07 -0.22 -11.34
N LEU A 58 -2.27 -0.52 -10.91
CA LEU A 58 -2.80 -0.19 -9.59
C LEU A 58 -2.98 -1.48 -8.81
N GLY A 59 -2.48 -1.52 -7.59
CA GLY A 59 -2.67 -2.62 -6.67
C GLY A 59 -3.22 -2.14 -5.34
N ASN A 60 -4.22 -2.86 -4.82
CA ASN A 60 -4.81 -2.66 -3.51
C ASN A 60 -4.69 -3.95 -2.72
N ALA A 61 -4.26 -3.86 -1.47
CA ALA A 61 -4.24 -4.96 -0.54
C ALA A 61 -4.96 -4.55 0.75
N TYR A 62 -5.97 -5.32 1.12
CA TYR A 62 -6.75 -5.12 2.34
C TYR A 62 -6.51 -6.28 3.29
N ALA A 63 -6.26 -5.98 4.56
CA ALA A 63 -6.08 -6.99 5.58
C ALA A 63 -6.76 -6.61 6.89
N ILE A 64 -7.30 -7.60 7.61
CA ILE A 64 -7.78 -7.43 8.98
C ILE A 64 -6.70 -7.91 9.93
N LEU A 65 -6.17 -7.01 10.74
CA LEU A 65 -5.26 -7.34 11.82
C LEU A 65 -6.03 -7.55 13.12
N HIS A 66 -5.76 -8.66 13.82
CA HIS A 66 -6.32 -8.95 15.14
C HIS A 66 -5.57 -8.20 16.26
N HIS A 67 -5.39 -6.90 16.06
CA HIS A 67 -4.74 -5.99 16.99
C HIS A 67 -5.55 -4.69 17.12
N PRO A 68 -5.57 -4.08 18.34
CA PRO A 68 -6.24 -2.80 18.55
C PRO A 68 -5.64 -1.70 17.66
N TYR A 69 -6.50 -0.84 17.12
CA TYR A 69 -6.14 0.25 16.22
C TYR A 69 -4.99 1.13 16.75
N GLY A 70 -5.02 1.50 18.04
CA GLY A 70 -3.97 2.32 18.64
C GLY A 70 -2.59 1.63 18.61
N LYS A 71 -2.51 0.31 18.78
CA LYS A 71 -1.25 -0.45 18.67
C LYS A 71 -0.74 -0.53 17.24
N VAL A 72 -1.66 -0.74 16.30
CA VAL A 72 -1.32 -0.78 14.88
C VAL A 72 -0.80 0.59 14.40
N THR A 73 -1.50 1.67 14.71
CA THR A 73 -1.09 3.02 14.29
C THR A 73 0.16 3.50 15.01
N GLU A 74 0.39 3.11 16.26
CA GLU A 74 1.65 3.35 16.96
C GLU A 74 2.84 2.71 16.22
N ALA A 75 2.68 1.47 15.76
CA ALA A 75 3.70 0.80 14.97
C ALA A 75 3.90 1.43 13.59
N LEU A 76 2.81 1.75 12.90
CA LEU A 76 2.85 2.27 11.52
C LEU A 76 3.39 3.70 11.42
N ARG A 77 3.14 4.55 12.41
CA ARG A 77 3.60 5.95 12.38
C ARG A 77 5.11 6.10 12.41
N ASP A 78 5.82 5.11 12.93
CA ASP A 78 7.29 5.14 13.00
C ASP A 78 7.88 4.48 11.74
N ALA A 79 8.49 5.27 10.88
CA ALA A 79 9.10 4.80 9.65
C ALA A 79 10.22 3.76 9.89
N ARG A 80 10.80 3.67 11.09
CA ARG A 80 11.82 2.67 11.42
C ARG A 80 11.25 1.26 11.44
N ASN A 81 10.00 1.09 11.89
CA ASN A 81 9.34 -0.20 11.93
C ASN A 81 9.12 -0.81 10.53
N TRP A 82 9.10 0.03 9.49
CA TRP A 82 9.06 -0.47 8.11
C TRP A 82 10.34 -1.21 7.73
N CYS A 83 11.48 -0.81 8.28
CA CYS A 83 12.74 -1.50 8.05
C CYS A 83 12.84 -2.84 8.79
N ASP A 84 11.98 -3.09 9.76
CA ASP A 84 11.84 -4.40 10.41
C ASP A 84 10.89 -5.33 9.61
N ILE A 85 9.88 -4.76 8.97
CA ILE A 85 8.83 -5.51 8.24
C ILE A 85 9.25 -5.82 6.79
N LEU A 86 9.74 -4.83 6.05
CA LEU A 86 9.99 -4.94 4.62
C LEU A 86 11.05 -5.99 4.25
N PRO A 87 12.13 -6.22 5.02
CA PRO A 87 13.09 -7.29 4.73
C PRO A 87 12.54 -8.71 4.82
N LEU A 88 11.34 -8.91 5.39
CA LEU A 88 10.64 -10.20 5.33
C LEU A 88 10.23 -10.57 3.90
N HIS A 89 10.11 -9.60 3.01
CA HIS A 89 9.88 -9.86 1.60
C HIS A 89 11.18 -10.28 0.89
N MET A 90 11.19 -11.44 0.23
CA MET A 90 12.41 -12.03 -0.33
C MET A 90 13.14 -11.18 -1.38
N ASN A 91 12.50 -10.21 -1.99
CA ASN A 91 13.15 -9.28 -2.91
C ASN A 91 13.81 -8.10 -2.18
N MET A 92 13.48 -7.84 -0.93
CA MET A 92 14.10 -6.78 -0.12
C MET A 92 15.42 -7.29 0.46
N LYS A 93 16.50 -6.52 0.25
CA LYS A 93 17.85 -6.87 0.69
C LYS A 93 18.32 -6.05 1.87
N ALA A 94 17.81 -4.80 1.97
CA ALA A 94 18.05 -3.92 3.10
C ALA A 94 17.01 -2.79 3.10
N CYS A 95 16.89 -2.15 4.25
CA CYS A 95 16.14 -0.91 4.44
C CYS A 95 16.95 -0.01 5.38
N THR A 96 16.98 1.28 5.10
CA THR A 96 17.57 2.28 5.97
C THR A 96 16.66 3.49 6.13
N THR A 97 16.69 4.13 7.29
CA THR A 97 15.90 5.33 7.58
C THR A 97 16.80 6.49 8.01
N ARG A 98 16.41 7.70 7.60
CA ARG A 98 17.05 8.95 8.07
C ARG A 98 15.96 10.00 8.35
N PRO A 99 15.84 10.51 9.58
CA PRO A 99 14.91 11.60 9.89
C PRO A 99 15.20 12.84 9.05
N ARG A 100 14.17 13.56 8.63
CA ARG A 100 14.21 14.85 7.93
C ARG A 100 13.20 15.81 8.56
N GLN A 101 13.30 17.09 8.23
CA GLN A 101 12.35 18.10 8.73
C GLN A 101 10.90 17.81 8.28
N THR A 102 10.71 17.26 7.09
CA THR A 102 9.40 16.93 6.50
C THR A 102 9.25 15.42 6.32
N GLY A 103 9.16 14.66 7.43
CA GLY A 103 9.00 13.20 7.38
C GLY A 103 10.33 12.45 7.53
N THR A 104 10.29 11.16 7.23
CA THR A 104 11.47 10.29 7.33
C THR A 104 11.86 9.79 5.94
N HIS A 105 13.13 9.94 5.59
CA HIS A 105 13.68 9.36 4.38
C HIS A 105 13.89 7.86 4.57
N LEU A 106 13.31 7.07 3.69
CA LEU A 106 13.49 5.62 3.58
C LEU A 106 14.27 5.28 2.32
N THR A 107 15.29 4.43 2.44
CA THR A 107 15.93 3.80 1.28
C THR A 107 15.70 2.29 1.36
N LEU A 108 15.01 1.75 0.36
CA LEU A 108 14.72 0.35 0.19
C LEU A 108 15.66 -0.23 -0.87
N TYR A 109 16.35 -1.31 -0.55
CA TYR A 109 17.21 -2.02 -1.50
C TYR A 109 16.50 -3.27 -1.99
N ALA A 110 15.99 -3.23 -3.22
CA ALA A 110 15.28 -4.35 -3.81
C ALA A 110 16.11 -5.03 -4.90
N GLY A 111 16.04 -6.36 -4.92
CA GLY A 111 16.85 -7.16 -5.83
C GLY A 111 16.19 -8.48 -6.23
N ARG A 112 16.99 -9.45 -6.62
CA ARG A 112 16.54 -10.78 -7.05
C ARG A 112 15.96 -11.57 -5.88
N LYS A 113 15.17 -12.60 -6.15
CA LYS A 113 14.68 -13.54 -5.12
C LYS A 113 15.81 -14.33 -4.44
N SER A 114 16.90 -14.61 -5.18
CA SER A 114 18.11 -15.25 -4.65
C SER A 114 18.94 -14.27 -3.80
N TYR A 115 19.95 -14.82 -3.10
CA TYR A 115 20.89 -13.98 -2.35
C TYR A 115 21.54 -12.92 -3.24
N GLN A 116 21.57 -11.71 -2.75
CA GLN A 116 22.21 -10.56 -3.38
C GLN A 116 22.63 -9.57 -2.28
N ALA A 117 23.88 -9.13 -2.32
CA ALA A 117 24.35 -8.11 -1.38
C ALA A 117 23.58 -6.78 -1.57
N PRO A 118 23.26 -6.05 -0.50
CA PRO A 118 22.54 -4.78 -0.60
C PRO A 118 23.15 -3.76 -1.55
N GLY A 119 24.47 -3.67 -1.61
CA GLY A 119 25.20 -2.77 -2.53
C GLY A 119 25.07 -3.11 -4.03
N GLN A 120 24.54 -4.29 -4.35
CA GLN A 120 24.24 -4.71 -5.73
C GLN A 120 22.75 -4.63 -6.06
N ALA A 121 21.91 -4.33 -5.07
CA ALA A 121 20.49 -4.19 -5.24
C ALA A 121 20.14 -2.77 -5.69
N ARG A 122 18.99 -2.62 -6.35
CA ARG A 122 18.48 -1.31 -6.73
C ARG A 122 17.97 -0.58 -5.49
N ALA A 123 18.45 0.64 -5.28
CA ALA A 123 17.94 1.52 -4.23
C ALA A 123 16.70 2.28 -4.73
N PHE A 124 15.66 2.29 -3.91
CA PHE A 124 14.45 3.09 -4.08
C PHE A 124 14.36 4.06 -2.90
N ASN A 125 14.29 5.35 -3.21
CA ASN A 125 14.32 6.38 -2.19
C ASN A 125 12.94 7.00 -2.01
N TYR A 126 12.46 6.99 -0.77
CA TYR A 126 11.14 7.48 -0.39
C TYR A 126 11.23 8.54 0.70
N THR A 127 10.23 9.40 0.73
CA THR A 127 9.85 10.17 1.91
C THR A 127 8.59 9.54 2.51
N TYR A 128 8.70 9.04 3.73
CA TYR A 128 7.56 8.59 4.52
C TYR A 128 6.97 9.76 5.28
N SER A 129 5.67 9.95 5.17
CA SER A 129 4.93 10.97 5.90
C SER A 129 3.57 10.47 6.37
N VAL A 130 3.20 10.81 7.60
CA VAL A 130 1.86 10.59 8.13
C VAL A 130 1.03 11.83 7.82
N GLN A 131 -0.12 11.65 7.13
CA GLN A 131 -1.04 12.73 6.77
C GLN A 131 -2.14 12.90 7.80
N THR A 132 -2.69 11.77 8.29
CA THR A 132 -3.77 11.77 9.27
C THR A 132 -3.49 10.75 10.35
N LEU A 133 -3.71 11.13 11.59
CA LEU A 133 -3.69 10.23 12.73
C LEU A 133 -4.67 10.75 13.77
N ASP A 134 -5.84 10.13 13.83
CA ASP A 134 -6.85 10.37 14.88
C ASP A 134 -7.37 9.04 15.43
N SER A 135 -8.41 9.07 16.26
CA SER A 135 -8.97 7.87 16.90
C SER A 135 -9.73 6.93 15.95
N THR A 136 -10.00 7.37 14.72
CA THR A 136 -10.89 6.66 13.77
C THR A 136 -10.26 6.38 12.42
N TYR A 137 -9.18 7.08 12.07
CA TYR A 137 -8.53 6.97 10.78
C TYR A 137 -7.05 7.32 10.84
N PHE A 138 -6.27 6.56 10.13
CA PHE A 138 -4.84 6.77 9.92
C PHE A 138 -4.55 6.75 8.42
N SER A 139 -3.73 7.70 7.97
CA SER A 139 -3.16 7.64 6.64
C SER A 139 -1.70 8.07 6.62
N ALA A 140 -0.92 7.38 5.81
CA ALA A 140 0.47 7.66 5.56
C ALA A 140 0.83 7.37 4.10
N SER A 141 1.92 7.93 3.63
CA SER A 141 2.42 7.67 2.28
C SER A 141 3.92 7.53 2.23
N LEU A 142 4.37 6.72 1.25
CA LEU A 142 5.73 6.73 0.75
C LEU A 142 5.68 7.38 -0.64
N THR A 143 6.28 8.55 -0.74
CA THR A 143 6.40 9.28 -2.02
C THR A 143 7.84 9.22 -2.50
N ALA A 144 8.04 9.13 -3.81
CA ALA A 144 9.39 9.15 -4.38
C ALA A 144 10.16 10.36 -3.87
N ALA A 145 11.39 10.15 -3.40
CA ALA A 145 12.26 11.24 -3.03
C ALA A 145 12.66 12.04 -4.27
N LYS A 146 12.99 13.32 -4.08
CA LYS A 146 13.42 14.20 -5.18
C LYS A 146 14.57 13.56 -5.97
N GLY A 147 14.37 13.38 -7.26
CA GLY A 147 15.35 12.75 -8.17
C GLY A 147 15.20 11.24 -8.34
N ASP A 148 14.23 10.59 -7.69
CA ASP A 148 13.93 9.15 -7.84
C ASP A 148 12.51 8.94 -8.38
N ALA A 149 12.28 9.33 -9.65
CA ALA A 149 10.98 9.22 -10.30
C ALA A 149 10.52 7.77 -10.54
N ASP A 150 11.42 6.81 -10.41
CA ASP A 150 11.12 5.37 -10.63
C ASP A 150 10.58 4.67 -9.37
N SER A 151 10.59 5.35 -8.22
CA SER A 151 10.04 4.81 -6.98
C SER A 151 8.51 4.89 -7.01
N PRO A 152 7.78 3.76 -7.07
CA PRO A 152 6.32 3.79 -7.12
C PRO A 152 5.74 4.34 -5.82
N PRO A 153 4.79 5.27 -5.86
CA PRO A 153 4.15 5.77 -4.65
C PRO A 153 3.32 4.67 -3.98
N VAL A 154 3.37 4.65 -2.64
CA VAL A 154 2.59 3.76 -1.81
C VAL A 154 1.76 4.59 -0.84
N ALA A 155 0.46 4.32 -0.77
CA ALA A 155 -0.42 4.87 0.25
C ALA A 155 -0.80 3.76 1.24
N LEU A 156 -0.90 4.13 2.50
CA LEU A 156 -1.30 3.27 3.59
C LEU A 156 -2.42 3.93 4.37
N GLU A 157 -3.46 3.16 4.65
CA GLU A 157 -4.60 3.60 5.43
C GLU A 157 -4.94 2.54 6.48
N ALA A 158 -5.47 2.97 7.61
CA ALA A 158 -6.00 2.08 8.62
C ALA A 158 -7.21 2.68 9.33
N MET A 159 -8.13 1.80 9.76
CA MET A 159 -9.31 2.18 10.55
C MET A 159 -9.68 1.08 11.54
N PRO A 160 -10.28 1.41 12.70
CA PRO A 160 -10.78 0.42 13.63
C PRO A 160 -12.04 -0.26 13.07
N LEU A 161 -12.12 -1.58 13.21
CA LEU A 161 -13.32 -2.39 12.90
C LEU A 161 -14.16 -2.74 14.15
N GLY A 162 -13.78 -2.20 15.30
CA GLY A 162 -14.35 -2.57 16.60
C GLY A 162 -13.58 -3.69 17.30
N GLY A 163 -13.76 -3.80 18.62
CA GLY A 163 -13.06 -4.79 19.43
C GLY A 163 -11.53 -4.62 19.34
N LYS A 164 -10.84 -5.70 19.00
CA LYS A 164 -9.37 -5.73 18.85
C LYS A 164 -8.96 -5.92 17.39
N GLN A 165 -9.73 -5.37 16.45
CA GLN A 165 -9.46 -5.52 15.02
C GLN A 165 -9.21 -4.17 14.35
N THR A 166 -8.30 -4.16 13.39
CA THR A 166 -7.94 -3.01 12.57
C THR A 166 -7.92 -3.43 11.11
N LEU A 167 -8.64 -2.71 10.26
CA LEU A 167 -8.48 -2.80 8.81
C LEU A 167 -7.24 -2.04 8.41
N ILE A 168 -6.40 -2.65 7.58
CA ILE A 168 -5.31 -1.99 6.85
C ILE A 168 -5.61 -2.07 5.37
N HIS A 169 -5.33 -0.98 4.67
CA HIS A 169 -5.32 -0.88 3.22
C HIS A 169 -3.98 -0.34 2.75
N VAL A 170 -3.36 -1.03 1.82
CA VAL A 170 -2.14 -0.59 1.14
C VAL A 170 -2.46 -0.47 -0.34
N ARG A 171 -2.19 0.70 -0.90
CA ARG A 171 -2.35 0.98 -2.33
C ARG A 171 -0.99 1.35 -2.90
N TYR A 172 -0.64 0.74 -4.01
CA TYR A 172 0.52 1.14 -4.80
C TYR A 172 0.13 1.39 -6.26
N SER A 173 0.92 2.22 -6.91
CA SER A 173 0.71 2.57 -8.32
C SER A 173 2.04 2.55 -9.03
N TRP A 174 2.16 1.80 -10.10
CA TRP A 174 3.38 1.71 -10.89
C TRP A 174 3.09 1.90 -12.38
N ARG A 175 3.85 2.80 -13.01
CA ARG A 175 3.82 2.96 -14.46
C ARG A 175 4.76 1.95 -15.09
N THR A 176 4.19 1.00 -15.82
CA THR A 176 4.95 -0.05 -16.50
C THR A 176 5.38 0.46 -17.88
N PRO A 177 6.68 0.49 -18.20
CA PRO A 177 7.16 0.82 -19.54
C PRO A 177 6.55 -0.12 -20.60
N LEU A 178 6.29 0.39 -21.80
CA LEU A 178 5.62 -0.36 -22.88
C LEU A 178 6.33 -1.68 -23.20
N TRP A 179 7.68 -1.67 -23.26
CA TRP A 179 8.45 -2.88 -23.55
C TRP A 179 8.27 -3.97 -22.48
N LEU A 180 8.16 -3.58 -21.21
CA LEU A 180 7.94 -4.51 -20.11
C LEU A 180 6.51 -5.09 -20.13
N ARG A 181 5.53 -4.28 -20.53
CA ARG A 181 4.15 -4.76 -20.73
C ARG A 181 4.11 -5.82 -21.81
N VAL A 182 4.66 -5.52 -23.00
CA VAL A 182 4.71 -6.47 -24.12
C VAL A 182 5.46 -7.76 -23.71
N ALA A 183 6.57 -7.65 -23.00
CA ALA A 183 7.31 -8.81 -22.51
C ALA A 183 6.49 -9.64 -21.49
N THR A 184 5.78 -8.97 -20.59
CA THR A 184 4.94 -9.64 -19.57
C THR A 184 3.73 -10.31 -20.22
N ASP A 185 3.04 -9.61 -21.10
CA ASP A 185 1.87 -10.15 -21.82
C ASP A 185 2.29 -11.36 -22.67
N SER A 186 3.41 -11.28 -23.39
CA SER A 186 3.96 -12.39 -24.16
C SER A 186 4.36 -13.56 -23.28
N TYR A 187 4.96 -13.30 -22.11
CA TYR A 187 5.31 -14.34 -21.15
C TYR A 187 4.06 -15.06 -20.62
N PHE A 188 3.03 -14.33 -20.20
CA PHE A 188 1.79 -14.95 -19.70
C PHE A 188 0.97 -15.61 -20.79
N ALA A 189 1.02 -15.13 -22.02
CA ALA A 189 0.39 -15.81 -23.15
C ALA A 189 1.07 -17.15 -23.53
N THR A 190 2.31 -17.38 -23.10
CA THR A 190 3.12 -18.54 -23.47
C THR A 190 3.58 -19.34 -22.26
N LEU A 191 4.77 -19.04 -21.73
CA LEU A 191 5.42 -19.79 -20.66
C LEU A 191 4.74 -19.64 -19.29
N GLY A 192 4.08 -18.54 -19.06
CA GLY A 192 3.35 -18.21 -17.83
C GLY A 192 1.87 -18.58 -17.84
N ALA A 193 1.32 -19.07 -18.94
CA ALA A 193 -0.11 -19.35 -19.11
C ALA A 193 -0.71 -20.31 -18.08
N ARG A 194 0.13 -21.15 -17.45
CA ARG A 194 -0.27 -22.08 -16.38
C ARG A 194 0.11 -21.62 -14.98
N LYS A 195 0.66 -20.40 -14.85
CA LYS A 195 1.01 -19.84 -13.54
C LYS A 195 -0.19 -19.06 -13.02
N VAL A 196 -1.02 -19.74 -12.27
CA VAL A 196 -2.18 -19.17 -11.57
C VAL A 196 -1.72 -18.25 -10.46
N GLY A 197 -2.37 -17.13 -10.29
CA GLY A 197 -2.16 -16.25 -9.14
C GLY A 197 -2.75 -16.86 -7.87
N PHE A 198 -2.46 -16.26 -6.72
CA PHE A 198 -2.95 -16.73 -5.41
C PHE A 198 -4.49 -16.89 -5.36
N ASP A 199 -5.23 -16.04 -6.07
CA ASP A 199 -6.71 -16.08 -6.07
C ASP A 199 -7.29 -17.28 -6.83
N GLU A 200 -6.60 -17.79 -7.85
CA GLU A 200 -7.07 -18.97 -8.60
C GLU A 200 -6.71 -20.30 -7.90
N LEU A 201 -5.63 -20.33 -7.11
CA LEU A 201 -5.31 -21.50 -6.29
C LEU A 201 -6.37 -21.76 -5.21
N LEU A 202 -7.08 -20.72 -4.76
CA LEU A 202 -8.17 -20.84 -3.79
C LEU A 202 -9.46 -21.35 -4.44
N ALA A 203 -9.74 -20.97 -5.69
CA ALA A 203 -10.92 -21.43 -6.42
C ALA A 203 -10.84 -22.91 -6.84
N THR A 204 -9.64 -23.48 -6.96
CA THR A 204 -9.44 -24.89 -7.33
C THR A 204 -9.32 -25.83 -6.13
N ALA A 205 -9.16 -25.31 -4.90
CA ALA A 205 -9.10 -26.12 -3.68
C ALA A 205 -10.49 -26.63 -3.19
N ASP A 206 -11.58 -26.07 -3.69
CA ASP A 206 -12.95 -26.46 -3.34
C ASP A 206 -13.53 -27.62 -4.23
N ILE A 207 -12.68 -28.30 -5.03
CA ILE A 207 -13.10 -29.40 -5.92
C ILE A 207 -12.34 -30.70 -5.59
N VAL A 208 -12.15 -31.02 -4.33
CA VAL A 208 -11.77 -32.40 -3.91
C VAL A 208 -12.55 -32.82 -2.68
#